data_75886132ce8e1f2aca1601ae67ca3f92
#
_entry.id   75886132ce8e1f2aca1601ae67ca3f92
#
_cell.length_a   1.000
_cell.length_b   1.000
_cell.length_c   1.000
_cell.angle_alpha   90.00
_cell.angle_beta   90.00
_cell.angle_gamma   90.00
#
_symmetry.space_group_name_H-M   'P 1'
#
loop_
_entity.id
_entity.type
_entity.pdbx_description
1 polymer ?
#
loop_
_entity_poly.entity_id
_entity_poly.type
_entity_poly.pdbx_seq_one_letter_code
_entity_poly.pdbx_strand_id
1 'polypeptide(L)'
;MSQTIAAIKSSIDASSSKRRITRFGYIRDTTTLNSEITPKLDGLANTHQNPGPVLNRGYYARVCAIDYAVAKFLSENTDHASLNIVEVGAGCSTLCERIHSNELEINDEKSYKVNNLHFFRVDYEAVVSKRHPKFAENLSLDLNTCGSVDFIHYLSQQTSTFNKNTKTLFVFECVLMYLSPGIPEAIMKSINSSVKYYSLAIYDPIVKPFENTQKKDHFSDVMIRNLESAGISRTTLLKYEKLGSFDTLLLPRGCVKVFFGDMLEFWNSSIVGVKHRAKCNSVEMLDEVEEFDLIMKHYAFLFLLSPPPPPFADLI
;
A
#
# COMPACT_ATOMS: atom_id res chain seq x y z
N MET A 1 -17.24 -8.22 15.88
CA MET A 1 -16.62 -6.88 15.81
C MET A 1 -17.04 -6.28 14.48
N SER A 2 -17.41 -5.00 14.38
CA SER A 2 -17.74 -4.44 13.06
C SER A 2 -16.50 -4.37 12.20
N GLN A 3 -16.64 -4.50 10.88
CA GLN A 3 -15.54 -4.45 9.91
C GLN A 3 -14.75 -3.12 10.01
N THR A 4 -15.43 -2.03 10.32
CA THR A 4 -14.82 -0.71 10.58
C THR A 4 -13.87 -0.75 11.79
N ILE A 5 -14.26 -1.36 12.90
CA ILE A 5 -13.41 -1.48 14.09
C ILE A 5 -12.20 -2.35 13.78
N ALA A 6 -12.37 -3.42 13.00
CA ALA A 6 -11.28 -4.29 12.56
C ALA A 6 -10.25 -3.51 11.72
N ALA A 7 -10.70 -2.71 10.75
CA ALA A 7 -9.85 -1.88 9.90
C ALA A 7 -9.07 -0.84 10.71
N ILE A 8 -9.73 -0.13 11.62
CA ILE A 8 -9.07 0.86 12.50
C ILE A 8 -8.01 0.17 13.39
N LYS A 9 -8.34 -0.97 14.01
CA LYS A 9 -7.39 -1.72 14.84
C LYS A 9 -6.17 -2.16 14.03
N SER A 10 -6.39 -2.70 12.83
CA SER A 10 -5.31 -3.12 11.95
C SER A 10 -4.38 -1.97 11.53
N SER A 11 -4.92 -0.76 11.33
CA SER A 11 -4.08 0.41 11.02
C SER A 11 -3.14 0.78 12.18
N ILE A 12 -3.59 0.57 13.43
CA ILE A 12 -2.80 0.78 14.64
C ILE A 12 -1.70 -0.27 14.75
N ASP A 13 -2.03 -1.54 14.50
CA ASP A 13 -1.08 -2.65 14.56
C ASP A 13 0.00 -2.49 13.47
N ALA A 14 -0.38 -2.06 12.27
CA ALA A 14 0.56 -1.74 11.19
C ALA A 14 1.51 -0.58 11.56
N SER A 15 0.99 0.48 12.19
CA SER A 15 1.81 1.59 12.69
C SER A 15 2.80 1.15 13.75
N SER A 16 2.36 0.31 14.68
CA SER A 16 3.23 -0.25 15.74
C SER A 16 4.35 -1.09 15.15
N SER A 17 4.06 -1.89 14.13
CA SER A 17 5.05 -2.69 13.40
C SER A 17 6.05 -1.80 12.65
N LYS A 18 5.59 -0.74 11.98
CA LYS A 18 6.47 0.23 11.32
C LYS A 18 7.39 0.93 12.32
N ARG A 19 6.86 1.38 13.46
CA ARG A 19 7.65 1.98 14.54
C ARG A 19 8.73 1.04 15.05
N ARG A 20 8.41 -0.24 15.21
CA ARG A 20 9.36 -1.27 15.64
C ARG A 20 10.50 -1.42 14.64
N ILE A 21 10.23 -1.64 13.36
CA ILE A 21 11.29 -1.80 12.36
C ILE A 21 12.12 -0.52 12.16
N THR A 22 11.54 0.66 12.44
CA THR A 22 12.30 1.92 12.49
C THR A 22 13.28 1.92 13.66
N ARG A 23 12.83 1.52 14.87
CA ARG A 23 13.69 1.44 16.06
C ARG A 23 14.83 0.44 15.91
N PHE A 24 14.58 -0.67 15.22
CA PHE A 24 15.63 -1.68 14.92
C PHE A 24 16.58 -1.25 13.79
N GLY A 25 16.28 -0.17 13.08
CA GLY A 25 17.15 0.34 12.02
C GLY A 25 16.90 -0.26 10.62
N TYR A 26 15.81 -1.01 10.45
CA TYR A 26 15.42 -1.48 9.11
C TYR A 26 15.07 -0.35 8.17
N ILE A 27 14.31 0.63 8.64
CA ILE A 27 13.90 1.79 7.84
C ILE A 27 14.30 3.10 8.52
N ARG A 28 14.41 4.14 7.71
CA ARG A 28 14.47 5.52 8.19
C ARG A 28 13.05 6.10 8.14
N ASP A 29 12.50 6.44 9.29
CA ASP A 29 11.19 7.09 9.41
C ASP A 29 11.19 7.96 10.68
N THR A 30 11.69 9.18 10.52
CA THR A 30 11.79 10.13 11.63
C THR A 30 10.41 10.55 12.14
N THR A 31 9.38 10.53 11.28
CA THR A 31 8.00 10.87 11.64
C THR A 31 7.38 9.83 12.56
N THR A 32 7.59 8.54 12.28
CA THR A 32 7.06 7.45 13.11
C THR A 32 7.65 7.46 14.52
N LEU A 33 8.87 7.97 14.70
CA LEU A 33 9.52 8.10 16.02
C LEU A 33 9.01 9.31 16.81
N ASN A 34 8.47 10.33 16.14
CA ASN A 34 7.93 11.53 16.80
C ASN A 34 6.50 11.25 17.29
N SER A 35 6.33 11.15 18.61
CA SER A 35 5.10 10.78 19.30
C SER A 35 3.91 11.75 19.12
N GLU A 36 4.13 12.94 18.60
CA GLU A 36 3.08 13.93 18.39
C GLU A 36 2.16 13.60 17.20
N ILE A 37 2.66 12.84 16.22
CA ILE A 37 1.96 12.54 14.96
C ILE A 37 1.23 11.18 15.03
N THR A 38 1.74 10.25 15.83
CA THR A 38 1.04 9.00 16.13
C THR A 38 0.27 9.19 17.44
N PRO A 39 -1.07 9.10 17.42
CA PRO A 39 -1.86 9.23 18.65
C PRO A 39 -1.31 8.30 19.74
N LYS A 40 -1.49 8.67 21.00
CA LYS A 40 -1.21 7.83 22.19
C LYS A 40 -2.02 6.52 22.16
N LEU A 41 -1.79 5.69 21.16
CA LEU A 41 -2.37 4.36 20.97
C LEU A 41 -1.54 3.28 21.69
N ASP A 42 -0.48 3.71 22.40
CA ASP A 42 0.48 2.85 23.09
C ASP A 42 -0.14 1.99 24.21
N GLY A 43 -1.39 2.25 24.60
CA GLY A 43 -2.09 1.44 25.61
C GLY A 43 -2.75 0.17 25.06
N LEU A 44 -2.85 -0.01 23.74
CA LEU A 44 -3.57 -1.12 23.11
C LEU A 44 -2.66 -2.09 22.34
N ALA A 45 -1.44 -1.70 22.02
CA ALA A 45 -0.50 -2.56 21.30
C ALA A 45 0.62 -3.04 22.24
N ASN A 46 0.84 -4.35 22.28
CA ASN A 46 2.02 -4.95 22.94
C ASN A 46 3.30 -4.60 22.15
N THR A 47 3.73 -3.33 22.21
CA THR A 47 4.89 -2.81 21.47
C THR A 47 6.24 -3.30 21.99
N HIS A 48 6.25 -4.06 23.09
CA HIS A 48 7.48 -4.48 23.79
C HIS A 48 7.98 -5.87 23.38
N GLN A 49 7.17 -6.70 22.72
CA GLN A 49 7.62 -7.99 22.22
C GLN A 49 8.20 -7.86 20.82
N ASN A 50 9.45 -8.27 20.63
CA ASN A 50 10.02 -8.46 19.30
C ASN A 50 9.43 -9.76 18.72
N PRO A 51 8.64 -9.68 17.62
CA PRO A 51 8.05 -10.88 17.01
C PRO A 51 9.08 -11.70 16.21
N GLY A 52 10.33 -11.25 16.18
CA GLY A 52 11.42 -11.91 15.49
C GLY A 52 11.69 -11.37 14.06
N PRO A 53 12.83 -11.81 13.51
CA PRO A 53 13.33 -11.30 12.22
C PRO A 53 12.42 -11.63 11.04
N VAL A 54 11.66 -12.71 11.07
CA VAL A 54 10.72 -13.11 10.02
C VAL A 54 9.69 -12.00 9.78
N LEU A 55 8.98 -11.58 10.83
CA LEU A 55 7.94 -10.54 10.69
C LEU A 55 8.54 -9.15 10.48
N ASN A 56 9.64 -8.82 11.15
CA ASN A 56 10.31 -7.52 10.95
C ASN A 56 10.78 -7.35 9.50
N ARG A 57 11.39 -8.39 8.94
CA ARG A 57 11.85 -8.40 7.55
C ARG A 57 10.69 -8.39 6.55
N GLY A 58 9.59 -9.09 6.84
CA GLY A 58 8.36 -9.03 6.06
C GLY A 58 7.78 -7.61 5.98
N TYR A 59 7.72 -6.90 7.13
CA TYR A 59 7.31 -5.49 7.15
C TYR A 59 8.29 -4.58 6.40
N TYR A 60 9.59 -4.83 6.49
CA TYR A 60 10.58 -4.10 5.71
C TYR A 60 10.37 -4.29 4.20
N ALA A 61 10.17 -5.52 3.74
CA ALA A 61 9.90 -5.83 2.35
C ALA A 61 8.62 -5.13 1.83
N ARG A 62 7.56 -5.08 2.67
CA ARG A 62 6.34 -4.33 2.38
C ARG A 62 6.62 -2.84 2.18
N VAL A 63 7.41 -2.22 3.05
CA VAL A 63 7.82 -0.82 2.90
C VAL A 63 8.62 -0.63 1.62
N CYS A 64 9.56 -1.51 1.32
CA CYS A 64 10.34 -1.47 0.08
C CYS A 64 9.46 -1.53 -1.18
N ALA A 65 8.40 -2.34 -1.18
CA ALA A 65 7.49 -2.46 -2.33
C ALA A 65 6.75 -1.14 -2.60
N ILE A 66 6.17 -0.53 -1.58
CA ILE A 66 5.47 0.75 -1.71
C ILE A 66 6.45 1.87 -2.07
N ASP A 67 7.60 1.93 -1.41
CA ASP A 67 8.64 2.93 -1.68
C ASP A 67 9.13 2.83 -3.13
N TYR A 68 9.33 1.62 -3.64
CA TYR A 68 9.70 1.40 -5.03
C TYR A 68 8.66 1.96 -6.01
N ALA A 69 7.37 1.66 -5.77
CA ALA A 69 6.30 2.16 -6.64
C ALA A 69 6.27 3.69 -6.68
N VAL A 70 6.37 4.31 -5.50
CA VAL A 70 6.39 5.78 -5.37
C VAL A 70 7.63 6.37 -6.03
N ALA A 71 8.81 5.84 -5.70
CA ALA A 71 10.07 6.31 -6.26
C ALA A 71 10.09 6.22 -7.79
N LYS A 72 9.63 5.10 -8.33
CA LYS A 72 9.54 4.88 -9.77
C LYS A 72 8.52 5.81 -10.42
N PHE A 73 7.34 5.99 -9.82
CA PHE A 73 6.33 6.93 -10.30
C PHE A 73 6.87 8.36 -10.35
N LEU A 74 7.55 8.81 -9.29
CA LEU A 74 8.13 10.14 -9.22
C LEU A 74 9.27 10.34 -10.26
N SER A 75 10.15 9.34 -10.41
CA SER A 75 11.28 9.42 -11.35
C SER A 75 10.85 9.46 -12.81
N GLU A 76 9.78 8.75 -13.16
CA GLU A 76 9.25 8.72 -14.53
C GLU A 76 8.41 9.96 -14.89
N ASN A 77 8.18 10.86 -13.91
CA ASN A 77 7.29 11.99 -14.06
C ASN A 77 7.93 13.32 -13.61
N THR A 78 9.25 13.43 -13.62
CA THR A 78 10.00 14.64 -13.19
C THR A 78 9.67 15.90 -14.00
N ASP A 79 9.27 15.74 -15.25
CA ASP A 79 8.98 16.86 -16.17
C ASP A 79 7.54 17.36 -16.05
N HIS A 80 6.71 16.73 -15.19
CA HIS A 80 5.36 17.17 -14.97
C HIS A 80 5.26 18.33 -13.98
N ALA A 81 4.43 19.33 -14.32
CA ALA A 81 4.20 20.51 -13.48
C ALA A 81 3.52 20.14 -12.16
N SER A 82 2.76 19.05 -12.10
CA SER A 82 2.01 18.59 -10.93
C SER A 82 1.79 17.09 -10.96
N LEU A 83 1.81 16.44 -9.79
CA LEU A 83 1.52 15.01 -9.61
C LEU A 83 0.58 14.82 -8.42
N ASN A 84 -0.26 13.80 -8.49
CA ASN A 84 -1.09 13.35 -7.36
C ASN A 84 -0.63 11.99 -6.85
N ILE A 85 -0.62 11.83 -5.53
CA ILE A 85 -0.57 10.52 -4.87
C ILE A 85 -1.80 10.39 -3.98
N VAL A 86 -2.56 9.32 -4.13
CA VAL A 86 -3.76 9.03 -3.35
C VAL A 86 -3.55 7.73 -2.59
N GLU A 87 -3.39 7.80 -1.28
CA GLU A 87 -3.44 6.63 -0.40
C GLU A 87 -4.90 6.28 -0.11
N VAL A 88 -5.36 5.17 -0.64
CA VAL A 88 -6.71 4.63 -0.43
C VAL A 88 -6.68 3.67 0.74
N GLY A 89 -7.42 3.99 1.82
CA GLY A 89 -7.29 3.29 3.11
C GLY A 89 -5.94 3.58 3.78
N ALA A 90 -5.60 4.87 3.89
CA ALA A 90 -4.27 5.33 4.29
C ALA A 90 -3.84 4.88 5.70
N GLY A 91 -4.77 4.58 6.58
CA GLY A 91 -4.47 4.20 7.96
C GLY A 91 -3.55 5.21 8.66
N CYS A 92 -2.56 4.68 9.35
CA CYS A 92 -1.51 5.46 10.01
C CYS A 92 -0.23 5.57 9.16
N SER A 93 -0.33 5.54 7.84
CA SER A 93 0.82 5.64 6.92
C SER A 93 1.60 6.94 7.13
N THR A 94 2.92 6.84 7.05
CA THR A 94 3.87 7.99 7.08
C THR A 94 4.52 8.21 5.71
N LEU A 95 3.94 7.66 4.65
CA LEU A 95 4.51 7.70 3.31
C LEU A 95 4.74 9.14 2.83
N CYS A 96 3.77 10.01 3.00
CA CYS A 96 3.87 11.41 2.59
C CYS A 96 5.01 12.14 3.29
N GLU A 97 5.12 11.97 4.61
CA GLU A 97 6.18 12.56 5.42
C GLU A 97 7.56 12.04 5.00
N ARG A 98 7.67 10.72 4.73
CA ARG A 98 8.92 10.08 4.27
C ARG A 98 9.36 10.57 2.89
N ILE A 99 8.40 10.81 1.99
CA ILE A 99 8.70 11.44 0.68
C ILE A 99 9.32 12.83 0.89
N HIS A 100 8.69 13.67 1.73
CA HIS A 100 9.16 15.03 1.99
C HIS A 100 10.51 15.08 2.73
N SER A 101 10.79 14.08 3.57
CA SER A 101 12.06 13.94 4.30
C SER A 101 13.13 13.20 3.50
N ASN A 102 12.84 12.77 2.27
CA ASN A 102 13.71 11.93 1.44
C ASN A 102 14.16 10.64 2.15
N GLU A 103 13.19 9.97 2.77
CA GLU A 103 13.39 8.75 3.60
C GLU A 103 12.81 7.49 2.93
N LEU A 104 12.62 7.47 1.61
CA LEU A 104 12.24 6.27 0.90
C LEU A 104 13.41 5.29 0.85
N GLU A 105 13.15 4.01 1.17
CA GLU A 105 14.18 2.97 1.28
C GLU A 105 14.75 2.56 -0.07
N ILE A 106 13.91 2.38 -1.08
CA ILE A 106 14.35 2.10 -2.45
C ILE A 106 14.35 3.41 -3.23
N ASN A 107 15.49 4.07 -3.18
CA ASN A 107 15.73 5.29 -3.88
C ASN A 107 17.13 5.21 -4.52
N ASP A 108 17.22 5.21 -5.84
CA ASP A 108 18.47 5.22 -6.61
C ASP A 108 19.17 6.60 -6.54
N GLU A 109 19.42 7.11 -5.32
CA GLU A 109 20.18 8.32 -5.01
C GLU A 109 19.65 9.64 -5.64
N LYS A 110 18.51 9.60 -6.31
CA LYS A 110 17.90 10.80 -6.89
C LYS A 110 16.98 11.46 -5.88
N SER A 111 17.32 12.67 -5.44
CA SER A 111 16.35 13.49 -4.73
C SER A 111 15.22 13.85 -5.70
N TYR A 112 14.01 13.38 -5.42
CA TYR A 112 12.83 13.74 -6.21
C TYR A 112 12.42 15.17 -5.85
N LYS A 113 12.79 16.14 -6.69
CA LYS A 113 12.24 17.49 -6.60
C LYS A 113 10.93 17.51 -7.39
N VAL A 114 9.87 17.09 -6.77
CA VAL A 114 8.53 17.31 -7.31
C VAL A 114 8.06 18.69 -6.82
N ASN A 115 8.03 19.65 -7.71
CA ASN A 115 7.70 21.04 -7.35
C ASN A 115 6.24 21.18 -6.88
N ASN A 116 5.31 20.34 -7.35
CA ASN A 116 3.90 20.34 -6.98
C ASN A 116 3.39 18.91 -6.81
N LEU A 117 3.70 18.29 -5.68
CA LEU A 117 3.13 17.00 -5.30
C LEU A 117 1.92 17.22 -4.39
N HIS A 118 0.74 16.84 -4.86
CA HIS A 118 -0.47 16.80 -4.06
C HIS A 118 -0.65 15.38 -3.49
N PHE A 119 -0.76 15.31 -2.19
CA PHE A 119 -0.90 14.04 -1.49
C PHE A 119 -2.24 13.98 -0.76
N PHE A 120 -3.01 12.91 -1.00
CA PHE A 120 -4.34 12.71 -0.43
C PHE A 120 -4.37 11.40 0.36
N ARG A 121 -4.88 11.46 1.59
CA ARG A 121 -5.16 10.29 2.43
C ARG A 121 -6.66 10.11 2.53
N VAL A 122 -7.14 8.97 2.09
CA VAL A 122 -8.55 8.62 2.13
C VAL A 122 -8.75 7.48 3.11
N ASP A 123 -9.53 7.70 4.17
CA ASP A 123 -9.84 6.68 5.18
C ASP A 123 -11.08 7.09 6.00
N TYR A 124 -11.48 6.28 6.96
CA TYR A 124 -12.52 6.62 7.93
C TYR A 124 -12.19 7.92 8.69
N GLU A 125 -13.22 8.70 9.01
CA GLU A 125 -13.10 9.93 9.80
C GLU A 125 -12.30 9.72 11.09
N ALA A 126 -12.54 8.61 11.79
CA ALA A 126 -11.84 8.26 13.03
C ALA A 126 -10.31 8.08 12.85
N VAL A 127 -9.84 7.84 11.62
CA VAL A 127 -8.43 7.71 11.25
C VAL A 127 -7.88 9.05 10.78
N VAL A 128 -8.49 9.66 9.77
CA VAL A 128 -7.95 10.85 9.10
C VAL A 128 -8.01 12.11 9.97
N SER A 129 -9.01 12.25 10.84
CA SER A 129 -9.13 13.39 11.77
C SER A 129 -7.98 13.51 12.78
N LYS A 130 -7.27 12.41 13.02
CA LYS A 130 -6.11 12.37 13.92
C LYS A 130 -4.78 12.64 13.20
N ARG A 131 -4.82 12.85 11.88
CA ARG A 131 -3.62 13.04 11.07
C ARG A 131 -3.30 14.51 10.90
N HIS A 132 -2.01 14.84 10.99
CA HIS A 132 -1.56 16.23 10.76
C HIS A 132 -1.66 16.57 9.26
N PRO A 133 -2.29 17.69 8.89
CA PRO A 133 -2.53 18.06 7.48
C PRO A 133 -1.33 18.70 6.78
N LYS A 134 -0.16 18.75 7.41
CA LYS A 134 0.98 19.56 6.93
C LYS A 134 1.42 19.25 5.50
N PHE A 135 1.38 17.95 5.10
CA PHE A 135 1.92 17.52 3.81
C PHE A 135 0.89 16.79 2.95
N ALA A 136 -0.28 16.49 3.51
CA ALA A 136 -1.32 15.73 2.83
C ALA A 136 -2.68 16.26 3.18
N GLU A 137 -3.60 16.21 2.24
CA GLU A 137 -5.03 16.42 2.50
C GLU A 137 -5.65 15.13 3.05
N ASN A 138 -6.36 15.24 4.16
CA ASN A 138 -7.00 14.12 4.84
C ASN A 138 -8.48 14.12 4.50
N LEU A 139 -8.93 13.11 3.76
CA LEU A 139 -10.29 13.01 3.22
C LEU A 139 -11.03 11.84 3.90
N SER A 140 -12.17 12.15 4.52
CA SER A 140 -12.97 11.17 5.24
C SER A 140 -13.92 10.44 4.31
N LEU A 141 -13.72 9.14 4.08
CA LEU A 141 -14.63 8.30 3.31
C LEU A 141 -14.66 6.89 3.85
N ASP A 142 -15.85 6.36 4.12
CA ASP A 142 -16.04 4.92 4.22
C ASP A 142 -16.02 4.33 2.81
N LEU A 143 -14.93 3.68 2.44
CA LEU A 143 -14.75 3.09 1.11
C LEU A 143 -15.84 2.09 0.74
N ASN A 144 -16.49 1.45 1.72
CA ASN A 144 -17.61 0.54 1.48
C ASN A 144 -18.85 1.25 0.91
N THR A 145 -18.94 2.58 1.00
CA THR A 145 -19.99 3.36 0.35
C THR A 145 -19.78 3.57 -1.14
N CYS A 146 -18.60 3.26 -1.69
CA CYS A 146 -18.28 3.44 -3.11
C CYS A 146 -19.11 2.55 -4.07
N GLY A 147 -19.95 1.67 -3.55
CA GLY A 147 -20.99 0.99 -4.34
C GLY A 147 -22.09 1.94 -4.81
N SER A 148 -22.36 3.01 -4.08
CA SER A 148 -23.38 4.06 -4.37
C SER A 148 -22.77 5.44 -4.60
N VAL A 149 -21.54 5.68 -4.16
CA VAL A 149 -20.80 6.94 -4.31
C VAL A 149 -19.67 6.73 -5.29
N ASP A 150 -19.59 7.56 -6.33
CA ASP A 150 -18.46 7.55 -7.26
C ASP A 150 -17.20 8.09 -6.56
N PHE A 151 -16.15 7.27 -6.49
CA PHE A 151 -14.95 7.55 -5.73
C PHE A 151 -14.21 8.81 -6.21
N ILE A 152 -14.01 8.95 -7.51
CA ILE A 152 -13.28 10.10 -8.08
C ILE A 152 -14.12 11.37 -8.05
N HIS A 153 -15.43 11.24 -8.24
CA HIS A 153 -16.33 12.37 -8.07
C HIS A 153 -16.29 12.89 -6.63
N TYR A 154 -16.34 11.97 -5.65
CA TYR A 154 -16.19 12.34 -4.24
C TYR A 154 -14.89 13.09 -3.98
N LEU A 155 -13.74 12.57 -4.41
CA LEU A 155 -12.44 13.27 -4.23
C LEU A 155 -12.48 14.68 -4.81
N SER A 156 -13.02 14.83 -6.02
CA SER A 156 -13.10 16.14 -6.70
C SER A 156 -14.03 17.14 -6.01
N GLN A 157 -15.00 16.67 -5.21
CA GLN A 157 -15.88 17.52 -4.43
C GLN A 157 -15.27 17.93 -3.07
N GLN A 158 -14.48 17.05 -2.46
CA GLN A 158 -13.92 17.31 -1.12
C GLN A 158 -12.72 18.26 -1.15
N THR A 159 -12.05 18.38 -2.27
CA THR A 159 -10.87 19.23 -2.40
C THR A 159 -10.75 19.86 -3.78
N SER A 160 -10.36 21.13 -3.83
CA SER A 160 -10.10 21.84 -5.08
C SER A 160 -8.73 21.52 -5.69
N THR A 161 -7.84 20.87 -4.95
CA THR A 161 -6.48 20.57 -5.41
C THR A 161 -6.41 19.26 -6.19
N PHE A 162 -7.37 18.34 -6.01
CA PHE A 162 -7.43 17.12 -6.79
C PHE A 162 -7.90 17.39 -8.22
N ASN A 163 -6.98 17.27 -9.16
CA ASN A 163 -7.29 17.40 -10.58
C ASN A 163 -7.19 16.03 -11.27
N LYS A 164 -8.31 15.53 -11.79
CA LYS A 164 -8.40 14.23 -12.50
C LYS A 164 -7.59 14.14 -13.79
N ASN A 165 -7.14 15.27 -14.33
CA ASN A 165 -6.26 15.32 -15.51
C ASN A 165 -4.77 15.27 -15.14
N THR A 166 -4.44 15.43 -13.85
CA THR A 166 -3.07 15.31 -13.35
C THR A 166 -2.71 13.83 -13.21
N LYS A 167 -1.48 13.45 -13.56
CA LYS A 167 -0.98 12.09 -13.36
C LYS A 167 -1.08 11.70 -11.89
N THR A 168 -1.73 10.58 -11.64
CA THR A 168 -2.08 10.14 -10.28
C THR A 168 -1.55 8.73 -10.01
N LEU A 169 -0.86 8.55 -8.89
CA LEU A 169 -0.58 7.23 -8.32
C LEU A 169 -1.61 6.92 -7.24
N PHE A 170 -2.37 5.85 -7.41
CA PHE A 170 -3.22 5.29 -6.36
C PHE A 170 -2.47 4.18 -5.63
N VAL A 171 -2.41 4.27 -4.30
CA VAL A 171 -1.74 3.30 -3.44
C VAL A 171 -2.80 2.59 -2.58
N PHE A 172 -2.85 1.25 -2.68
CA PHE A 172 -3.69 0.37 -1.88
C PHE A 172 -2.78 -0.57 -1.08
N GLU A 173 -2.57 -0.28 0.18
CA GLU A 173 -1.69 -1.04 1.05
C GLU A 173 -2.49 -1.79 2.13
N CYS A 174 -2.77 -3.08 1.92
CA CYS A 174 -3.64 -3.91 2.77
C CYS A 174 -5.04 -3.32 2.93
N VAL A 175 -5.73 -3.03 1.85
CA VAL A 175 -7.04 -2.38 1.83
C VAL A 175 -8.13 -3.27 1.26
N LEU A 176 -7.84 -3.96 0.15
CA LEU A 176 -8.87 -4.71 -0.58
C LEU A 176 -9.52 -5.78 0.29
N MET A 177 -8.76 -6.38 1.20
CA MET A 177 -9.26 -7.38 2.13
C MET A 177 -10.31 -6.86 3.12
N TYR A 178 -10.42 -5.55 3.32
CA TYR A 178 -11.42 -4.90 4.20
C TYR A 178 -12.67 -4.43 3.46
N LEU A 179 -12.67 -4.48 2.13
CA LEU A 179 -13.77 -3.97 1.33
C LEU A 179 -14.81 -5.06 1.09
N SER A 180 -16.07 -4.70 1.07
CA SER A 180 -17.17 -5.61 0.73
C SER A 180 -17.08 -6.03 -0.74
N PRO A 181 -17.58 -7.23 -1.10
CA PRO A 181 -17.60 -7.70 -2.49
C PRO A 181 -18.24 -6.66 -3.43
N GLY A 182 -17.61 -6.39 -4.56
CA GLY A 182 -18.06 -5.39 -5.55
C GLY A 182 -17.53 -3.98 -5.33
N ILE A 183 -17.05 -3.64 -4.13
CA ILE A 183 -16.51 -2.30 -3.85
C ILE A 183 -15.16 -2.04 -4.53
N PRO A 184 -14.19 -2.96 -4.50
CA PRO A 184 -12.95 -2.76 -5.27
C PRO A 184 -13.22 -2.50 -6.75
N GLU A 185 -14.15 -3.23 -7.37
CA GLU A 185 -14.54 -3.04 -8.75
C GLU A 185 -15.18 -1.67 -8.99
N ALA A 186 -16.04 -1.22 -8.08
CA ALA A 186 -16.66 0.09 -8.17
C ALA A 186 -15.62 1.22 -8.10
N ILE A 187 -14.66 1.12 -7.17
CA ILE A 187 -13.55 2.08 -7.04
C ILE A 187 -12.72 2.08 -8.34
N MET A 188 -12.33 0.92 -8.83
CA MET A 188 -11.54 0.80 -10.06
C MET A 188 -12.29 1.31 -11.29
N LYS A 189 -13.60 1.05 -11.39
CA LYS A 189 -14.45 1.59 -12.44
C LYS A 189 -14.46 3.11 -12.40
N SER A 190 -14.60 3.72 -11.23
CA SER A 190 -14.56 5.17 -11.05
C SER A 190 -13.21 5.76 -11.48
N ILE A 191 -12.09 5.15 -11.06
CA ILE A 191 -10.74 5.56 -11.47
C ILE A 191 -10.59 5.47 -13.00
N ASN A 192 -10.92 4.31 -13.58
CA ASN A 192 -10.79 4.06 -15.02
C ASN A 192 -11.62 5.01 -15.90
N SER A 193 -12.81 5.40 -15.43
CA SER A 193 -13.71 6.27 -16.20
C SER A 193 -13.39 7.75 -16.08
N SER A 194 -12.71 8.16 -15.01
CA SER A 194 -12.61 9.57 -14.64
C SER A 194 -11.17 10.11 -14.64
N VAL A 195 -10.15 9.27 -14.43
CA VAL A 195 -8.74 9.71 -14.39
C VAL A 195 -8.03 9.29 -15.66
N LYS A 196 -7.52 10.27 -16.40
CA LYS A 196 -6.93 10.03 -17.73
C LYS A 196 -5.59 9.28 -17.67
N TYR A 197 -4.74 9.63 -16.72
CA TYR A 197 -3.40 9.05 -16.56
C TYR A 197 -3.21 8.64 -15.11
N TYR A 198 -3.21 7.35 -14.83
CA TYR A 198 -3.01 6.87 -13.48
C TYR A 198 -2.12 5.62 -13.42
N SER A 199 -1.46 5.48 -12.30
CA SER A 199 -0.64 4.33 -11.91
C SER A 199 -1.26 3.70 -10.68
N LEU A 200 -1.02 2.40 -10.48
CA LEU A 200 -1.54 1.65 -9.33
C LEU A 200 -0.41 0.93 -8.62
N ALA A 201 -0.37 1.05 -7.30
CA ALA A 201 0.44 0.22 -6.43
C ALA A 201 -0.49 -0.51 -5.45
N ILE A 202 -0.49 -1.82 -5.47
CA ILE A 202 -1.36 -2.66 -4.63
C ILE A 202 -0.50 -3.67 -3.89
N TYR A 203 -0.64 -3.70 -2.57
CA TYR A 203 -0.06 -4.70 -1.69
C TYR A 203 -1.18 -5.30 -0.84
N ASP A 204 -1.49 -6.57 -1.03
CA ASP A 204 -2.58 -7.24 -0.29
C ASP A 204 -2.28 -8.74 -0.09
N PRO A 205 -2.85 -9.40 0.94
CA PRO A 205 -2.71 -10.84 1.12
C PRO A 205 -3.41 -11.61 0.00
N ILE A 206 -2.82 -12.73 -0.37
CA ILE A 206 -3.39 -13.71 -1.32
C ILE A 206 -3.45 -15.09 -0.70
N VAL A 207 -4.40 -15.86 -1.15
CA VAL A 207 -4.57 -17.26 -0.77
C VAL A 207 -3.89 -18.14 -1.81
N LYS A 208 -3.09 -19.10 -1.38
CA LYS A 208 -2.43 -20.03 -2.29
C LYS A 208 -3.17 -21.39 -2.32
N PRO A 209 -3.34 -22.00 -3.49
CA PRO A 209 -3.79 -23.38 -3.56
C PRO A 209 -2.68 -24.32 -3.06
N PHE A 210 -3.06 -25.42 -2.44
CA PHE A 210 -2.15 -26.52 -2.20
C PHE A 210 -1.75 -27.14 -3.55
N GLU A 211 -0.46 -27.45 -3.73
CA GLU A 211 0.13 -27.87 -5.00
C GLU A 211 -0.76 -28.88 -5.76
N ASN A 212 -1.11 -28.52 -7.01
CA ASN A 212 -1.93 -29.33 -7.93
C ASN A 212 -3.34 -29.73 -7.43
N THR A 213 -3.87 -29.03 -6.45
CA THR A 213 -5.22 -29.27 -5.92
C THR A 213 -6.06 -27.99 -5.94
N GLN A 214 -7.40 -28.15 -5.82
CA GLN A 214 -8.30 -27.01 -5.57
C GLN A 214 -8.39 -26.62 -4.09
N LYS A 215 -7.70 -27.36 -3.21
CA LYS A 215 -7.65 -27.07 -1.78
C LYS A 215 -6.61 -25.98 -1.50
N LYS A 216 -6.87 -25.16 -0.50
CA LYS A 216 -5.93 -24.18 0.00
C LYS A 216 -4.81 -24.86 0.77
N ASP A 217 -3.64 -24.24 0.79
CA ASP A 217 -2.58 -24.68 1.67
C ASP A 217 -2.92 -24.40 3.14
N HIS A 218 -2.21 -25.05 4.05
CA HIS A 218 -2.46 -24.92 5.49
C HIS A 218 -2.25 -23.50 6.01
N PHE A 219 -1.27 -22.78 5.48
CA PHE A 219 -0.99 -21.39 5.87
C PHE A 219 -2.16 -20.47 5.49
N SER A 220 -2.68 -20.61 4.26
CA SER A 220 -3.87 -19.89 3.82
C SER A 220 -5.08 -20.11 4.71
N ASP A 221 -5.31 -21.34 5.15
CA ASP A 221 -6.42 -21.66 6.06
C ASP A 221 -6.24 -21.02 7.44
N VAL A 222 -5.01 -20.99 7.96
CA VAL A 222 -4.70 -20.31 9.23
C VAL A 222 -4.85 -18.80 9.08
N MET A 223 -4.30 -18.22 8.00
CA MET A 223 -4.39 -16.80 7.70
C MET A 223 -5.86 -16.35 7.59
N ILE A 224 -6.69 -17.07 6.85
CA ILE A 224 -8.12 -16.76 6.72
C ILE A 224 -8.80 -16.76 8.08
N ARG A 225 -8.60 -17.82 8.90
CA ARG A 225 -9.19 -17.88 10.24
C ARG A 225 -8.77 -16.72 11.14
N ASN A 226 -7.52 -16.31 11.08
CA ASN A 226 -7.01 -15.18 11.85
C ASN A 226 -7.66 -13.87 11.40
N LEU A 227 -7.79 -13.66 10.10
CA LEU A 227 -8.43 -12.48 9.53
C LEU A 227 -9.95 -12.45 9.83
N GLU A 228 -10.64 -13.60 9.76
CA GLU A 228 -12.05 -13.72 10.17
C GLU A 228 -12.23 -13.41 11.67
N SER A 229 -11.34 -13.90 12.50
CA SER A 229 -11.36 -13.61 13.94
C SER A 229 -11.10 -12.13 14.23
N ALA A 230 -10.36 -11.44 13.36
CA ALA A 230 -10.16 -10.01 13.41
C ALA A 230 -11.37 -9.22 12.84
N GLY A 231 -12.38 -9.87 12.28
CA GLY A 231 -13.60 -9.26 11.76
C GLY A 231 -13.58 -8.96 10.25
N ILE A 232 -12.65 -9.54 9.50
CA ILE A 232 -12.54 -9.40 8.05
C ILE A 232 -13.40 -10.47 7.37
N SER A 233 -14.13 -10.09 6.33
CA SER A 233 -15.01 -11.01 5.63
C SER A 233 -14.23 -12.03 4.78
N ARG A 234 -14.51 -13.31 5.01
CA ARG A 234 -13.97 -14.41 4.19
C ARG A 234 -14.29 -14.28 2.70
N THR A 235 -15.46 -13.76 2.36
CA THR A 235 -15.90 -13.60 0.96
C THR A 235 -14.99 -12.66 0.17
N THR A 236 -14.49 -11.61 0.79
CA THR A 236 -13.56 -10.68 0.14
C THR A 236 -12.19 -11.32 -0.05
N LEU A 237 -11.67 -12.00 0.98
CA LEU A 237 -10.39 -12.71 0.91
C LEU A 237 -10.38 -13.77 -0.20
N LEU A 238 -11.47 -14.50 -0.36
CA LEU A 238 -11.58 -15.56 -1.37
C LEU A 238 -11.69 -15.04 -2.80
N LYS A 239 -12.15 -13.83 -2.99
CA LYS A 239 -12.31 -13.24 -4.32
C LYS A 239 -10.96 -12.93 -4.97
N TYR A 240 -9.96 -12.56 -4.18
CA TYR A 240 -8.61 -12.23 -4.63
C TYR A 240 -7.60 -13.32 -4.28
N GLU A 241 -8.03 -14.58 -4.26
CA GLU A 241 -7.18 -15.70 -3.87
C GLU A 241 -6.04 -16.01 -4.83
N LYS A 242 -6.03 -15.45 -6.02
CA LYS A 242 -4.96 -15.68 -7.02
C LYS A 242 -4.48 -14.35 -7.59
N LEU A 243 -3.19 -14.29 -7.90
CA LEU A 243 -2.62 -13.16 -8.64
C LEU A 243 -3.42 -12.86 -9.92
N GLY A 244 -3.85 -13.88 -10.67
CA GLY A 244 -4.68 -13.71 -11.85
C GLY A 244 -6.06 -13.11 -11.59
N SER A 245 -6.58 -13.13 -10.36
CA SER A 245 -7.83 -12.46 -10.02
C SER A 245 -7.71 -10.94 -10.06
N PHE A 246 -6.50 -10.41 -9.84
CA PHE A 246 -6.21 -8.98 -9.98
C PHE A 246 -6.17 -8.54 -11.44
N ASP A 247 -5.85 -9.42 -12.39
CA ASP A 247 -5.89 -9.11 -13.82
C ASP A 247 -7.28 -8.71 -14.31
N THR A 248 -8.32 -9.35 -13.80
CA THR A 248 -9.71 -9.05 -14.17
C THR A 248 -10.23 -7.74 -13.57
N LEU A 249 -9.62 -7.31 -12.46
CA LEU A 249 -10.07 -6.16 -11.70
C LEU A 249 -9.43 -4.85 -12.16
N LEU A 250 -8.18 -4.87 -12.56
CA LEU A 250 -7.30 -3.74 -12.36
C LEU A 250 -6.62 -3.22 -13.61
N LEU A 251 -6.72 -3.91 -14.76
CA LEU A 251 -5.93 -3.49 -15.91
C LEU A 251 -6.55 -2.28 -16.63
N PRO A 252 -6.03 -1.07 -16.36
CA PRO A 252 -6.29 0.05 -17.25
C PRO A 252 -5.74 -0.30 -18.63
N ARG A 253 -6.50 0.02 -19.66
CA ARG A 253 -6.04 -0.16 -21.03
C ARG A 253 -4.78 0.68 -21.24
N GLY A 254 -3.68 0.00 -21.56
CA GLY A 254 -2.42 0.66 -21.92
C GLY A 254 -1.41 0.87 -20.79
N CYS A 255 -1.69 0.51 -19.54
CA CYS A 255 -0.66 0.55 -18.49
C CYS A 255 0.43 -0.51 -18.70
N VAL A 256 1.65 -0.15 -18.35
CA VAL A 256 2.80 -1.06 -18.33
C VAL A 256 2.84 -1.75 -16.96
N LYS A 257 2.84 -3.08 -16.96
CA LYS A 257 3.12 -3.86 -15.75
C LYS A 257 4.61 -3.72 -15.42
N VAL A 258 4.93 -3.01 -14.34
CA VAL A 258 6.32 -2.87 -13.86
C VAL A 258 6.68 -4.03 -12.95
N PHE A 259 5.76 -4.40 -12.06
CA PHE A 259 5.86 -5.61 -11.25
C PHE A 259 4.47 -6.22 -11.06
N PHE A 260 4.41 -7.55 -11.07
CA PHE A 260 3.19 -8.31 -10.85
C PHE A 260 3.58 -9.70 -10.35
N GLY A 261 3.57 -9.91 -9.06
CA GLY A 261 4.02 -11.16 -8.46
C GLY A 261 3.73 -11.25 -6.96
N ASP A 262 4.15 -12.33 -6.36
CA ASP A 262 4.14 -12.41 -4.91
C ASP A 262 5.36 -11.68 -4.29
N MET A 263 5.31 -11.48 -2.99
CA MET A 263 6.35 -10.74 -2.30
C MET A 263 7.69 -11.48 -2.22
N LEU A 264 7.71 -12.80 -2.35
CA LEU A 264 8.97 -13.55 -2.42
C LEU A 264 9.67 -13.30 -3.76
N GLU A 265 8.90 -13.26 -4.86
CA GLU A 265 9.41 -12.89 -6.17
C GLU A 265 9.96 -11.45 -6.16
N PHE A 266 9.23 -10.51 -5.55
CA PHE A 266 9.68 -9.12 -5.38
C PHE A 266 10.97 -9.04 -4.57
N TRP A 267 11.01 -9.71 -3.40
CA TRP A 267 12.17 -9.74 -2.51
C TRP A 267 13.43 -10.28 -3.18
N ASN A 268 13.29 -11.31 -4.01
CA ASN A 268 14.40 -11.94 -4.73
C ASN A 268 14.77 -11.24 -6.03
N SER A 269 13.97 -10.28 -6.48
CA SER A 269 14.22 -9.53 -7.70
C SER A 269 15.44 -8.61 -7.62
N SER A 270 15.90 -8.13 -8.76
CA SER A 270 16.92 -7.08 -8.84
C SER A 270 16.48 -5.73 -8.29
N ILE A 271 15.16 -5.51 -8.18
CA ILE A 271 14.57 -4.28 -7.62
C ILE A 271 15.00 -4.08 -6.18
N VAL A 272 14.85 -5.11 -5.34
CA VAL A 272 15.30 -5.05 -3.94
C VAL A 272 16.83 -5.08 -3.86
N GLY A 273 17.47 -5.86 -4.71
CA GLY A 273 18.92 -5.94 -4.82
C GLY A 273 19.62 -6.52 -3.58
N VAL A 274 20.91 -6.71 -3.70
CA VAL A 274 21.76 -7.29 -2.64
C VAL A 274 21.90 -6.34 -1.45
N LYS A 275 21.94 -5.02 -1.69
CA LYS A 275 22.13 -3.99 -0.67
C LYS A 275 21.05 -4.04 0.43
N HIS A 276 19.78 -4.17 0.04
CA HIS A 276 18.67 -4.21 0.99
C HIS A 276 18.64 -5.52 1.78
N ARG A 277 18.94 -6.64 1.14
CA ARG A 277 19.05 -7.93 1.83
C ARG A 277 20.22 -7.95 2.81
N ALA A 278 21.38 -7.41 2.42
CA ALA A 278 22.54 -7.27 3.30
C ALA A 278 22.26 -6.35 4.50
N LYS A 279 21.54 -5.24 4.28
CA LYS A 279 21.07 -4.36 5.37
C LYS A 279 20.24 -5.14 6.39
N CYS A 280 19.28 -5.94 5.94
CA CYS A 280 18.47 -6.76 6.85
C CYS A 280 19.32 -7.74 7.64
N ASN A 281 20.28 -8.40 7.02
CA ASN A 281 21.17 -9.35 7.70
C ASN A 281 22.08 -8.66 8.72
N SER A 282 22.41 -7.38 8.52
CA SER A 282 23.18 -6.60 9.51
C SER A 282 22.35 -6.14 10.71
N VAL A 283 21.01 -6.07 10.57
CA VAL A 283 20.09 -5.68 11.64
C VAL A 283 19.71 -6.88 12.51
N GLU A 284 19.26 -7.96 11.88
CA GLU A 284 18.86 -9.19 12.55
C GLU A 284 19.19 -10.40 11.66
N MET A 285 19.73 -11.45 12.26
CA MET A 285 19.91 -12.73 11.58
C MET A 285 18.57 -13.41 11.34
N LEU A 286 18.38 -14.02 10.17
CA LEU A 286 17.18 -14.79 9.84
C LEU A 286 17.56 -16.27 9.79
N ASP A 287 17.07 -17.03 10.75
CA ASP A 287 17.27 -18.50 10.82
C ASP A 287 16.08 -19.23 10.17
N GLU A 288 14.85 -18.72 10.36
CA GLU A 288 13.62 -19.33 9.84
C GLU A 288 13.34 -18.87 8.40
N VAL A 289 14.21 -19.26 7.46
CA VAL A 289 14.11 -18.83 6.05
C VAL A 289 12.85 -19.38 5.39
N GLU A 290 12.50 -20.65 5.68
CA GLU A 290 11.31 -21.30 5.09
C GLU A 290 10.02 -20.63 5.57
N GLU A 291 9.95 -20.17 6.83
CA GLU A 291 8.79 -19.46 7.36
C GLU A 291 8.67 -18.07 6.71
N PHE A 292 9.79 -17.37 6.57
CA PHE A 292 9.83 -16.10 5.85
C PHE A 292 9.35 -16.25 4.40
N ASP A 293 9.88 -17.24 3.68
CA ASP A 293 9.49 -17.51 2.29
C ASP A 293 8.00 -17.86 2.18
N LEU A 294 7.50 -18.66 3.14
CA LEU A 294 6.09 -19.02 3.20
C LEU A 294 5.21 -17.78 3.36
N ILE A 295 5.52 -16.90 4.32
CA ILE A 295 4.77 -15.67 4.54
C ILE A 295 4.82 -14.79 3.31
N MET A 296 5.99 -14.59 2.73
CA MET A 296 6.17 -13.72 1.56
C MET A 296 5.39 -14.20 0.33
N LYS A 297 5.23 -15.50 0.13
CA LYS A 297 4.39 -16.08 -0.93
C LYS A 297 2.89 -15.78 -0.76
N HIS A 298 2.45 -15.39 0.43
CA HIS A 298 1.03 -15.14 0.74
C HIS A 298 0.65 -13.66 0.71
N TYR A 299 1.51 -12.82 0.14
CA TYR A 299 1.20 -11.44 -0.18
C TYR A 299 1.56 -11.15 -1.63
N ALA A 300 0.69 -10.39 -2.30
CA ALA A 300 0.91 -9.93 -3.66
C ALA A 300 1.40 -8.47 -3.65
N PHE A 301 2.25 -8.16 -4.60
CA PHE A 301 2.57 -6.80 -4.96
C PHE A 301 2.35 -6.60 -6.47
N LEU A 302 1.60 -5.57 -6.79
CA LEU A 302 1.29 -5.18 -8.17
C LEU A 302 1.64 -3.71 -8.33
N PHE A 303 2.42 -3.42 -9.36
CA PHE A 303 2.72 -2.05 -9.72
C PHE A 303 2.55 -1.85 -11.23
N LEU A 304 1.63 -0.96 -11.57
CA LEU A 304 1.29 -0.58 -12.93
C LEU A 304 1.61 0.89 -13.13
N LEU A 305 2.33 1.22 -14.20
CA LEU A 305 2.58 2.59 -14.61
C LEU A 305 1.69 2.97 -15.78
N SER A 306 1.11 4.16 -15.71
CA SER A 306 0.50 4.81 -16.87
C SER A 306 1.55 5.04 -17.94
N PRO A 307 1.24 4.77 -19.23
CA PRO A 307 2.15 5.10 -20.31
C PRO A 307 2.41 6.61 -20.34
N PRO A 308 3.55 7.07 -20.86
CA PRO A 308 3.75 8.48 -21.16
C PRO A 308 2.63 8.95 -22.11
N PRO A 309 2.15 10.20 -22.02
CA PRO A 309 1.22 10.74 -23.00
C PRO A 309 1.85 10.63 -24.40
N PRO A 310 1.06 10.34 -25.43
CA PRO A 310 1.58 10.34 -26.80
C PRO A 310 2.23 11.71 -27.09
N PRO A 311 3.36 11.75 -27.83
CA PRO A 311 4.19 12.95 -27.99
C PRO A 311 3.52 14.16 -28.65
N PHE A 312 2.21 14.10 -28.93
CA PHE A 312 1.46 15.18 -29.58
C PHE A 312 0.05 15.39 -29.01
N ALA A 313 -0.23 14.96 -27.77
CA ALA A 313 -1.58 15.08 -27.20
C ALA A 313 -1.99 16.51 -26.81
N ASP A 314 -1.07 17.47 -26.80
CA ASP A 314 -1.33 18.85 -26.39
C ASP A 314 -1.53 19.83 -27.58
N LEU A 315 -1.73 19.30 -28.79
CA LEU A 315 -1.90 20.10 -30.03
C LEU A 315 -3.30 20.03 -30.65
N ILE A 316 -4.33 19.59 -29.90
CA ILE A 316 -5.72 19.61 -30.39
C ILE A 316 -6.62 20.31 -29.37
#